data_12859e051ecdf3acaf6d43266ecc973e
#
_entry.id   12859e051ecdf3acaf6d43266ecc973e
#
_cell.length_a   1.000
_cell.length_b   1.000
_cell.length_c   1.000
_cell.angle_alpha   90.00
_cell.angle_beta   90.00
_cell.angle_gamma   90.00
#
_symmetry.space_group_name_H-M   'P 1'
#
loop_
_entity.id
_entity.type
_entity.pdbx_description
1 polymer ?
#
loop_
_entity_poly.entity_id
_entity_poly.type
_entity_poly.pdbx_seq_one_letter_code
_entity_poly.pdbx_strand_id
1 'polypeptide(L)'
;MTGLSRRHVLIGGLTLAAVAASSEKLALAQPATVEASIQRLEQENNAAVGVFATNLATGKTVAHRAQDSFAMCSTFKAYLSARVLQMAQGGELSLDDRMFVDPAAILPNSPVTQPRAGGEMTLAELCQAVLQESDNAGANILLNRIGGPPAITAFARTIGDERSRLDRFETELNSAVPGDPRDTSTPEALGGGFRALLDGDVLAPPQRGLLDDWMRANQTSSMRPGLPPGWTSADKTGSGDYGSTNDVGIAYGPQRQRVLLAIMTRTRADDPGAENMRPLIGELTALVIPTLLG
;
A
#
# COMPACT_ATOMS: atom_id res chain seq x y z
N MET A 1 77.31 23.84 79.25
CA MET A 1 76.63 25.07 78.82
C MET A 1 75.77 24.65 77.66
N THR A 2 74.55 24.36 77.92
CA THR A 2 73.31 24.88 77.43
C THR A 2 73.12 24.94 75.90
N GLY A 3 72.11 24.19 75.35
CA GLY A 3 71.60 24.39 74.04
C GLY A 3 70.38 23.45 73.73
N LEU A 4 69.21 23.96 73.84
CA LEU A 4 67.91 23.36 73.80
C LEU A 4 67.54 22.79 72.41
N SER A 5 66.99 21.57 72.43
CA SER A 5 66.32 20.88 71.35
C SER A 5 64.97 21.53 70.99
N ARG A 6 64.66 21.73 69.69
CA ARG A 6 63.31 22.04 69.20
C ARG A 6 62.77 20.82 68.38
N ARG A 7 61.75 20.25 68.97
CA ARG A 7 60.93 19.23 68.28
C ARG A 7 60.04 19.87 67.23
N HIS A 8 60.11 19.45 66.01
CA HIS A 8 59.15 19.78 64.94
C HIS A 8 58.06 18.70 64.91
N VAL A 9 56.84 19.15 65.13
CA VAL A 9 55.63 18.35 64.97
C VAL A 9 55.20 18.47 63.52
N LEU A 10 55.20 17.31 62.79
CA LEU A 10 54.65 17.21 61.48
C LEU A 10 53.12 16.94 61.60
N ILE A 11 52.32 17.88 61.16
CA ILE A 11 50.86 17.74 61.00
C ILE A 11 50.67 17.16 59.59
N GLY A 12 50.25 15.88 59.51
CA GLY A 12 49.85 15.27 58.28
C GLY A 12 48.46 15.76 57.88
N GLY A 13 48.37 16.48 56.79
CA GLY A 13 47.12 16.85 56.19
C GLY A 13 46.56 15.67 55.33
N LEU A 14 45.41 15.10 55.72
CA LEU A 14 44.63 14.24 54.88
C LEU A 14 43.89 15.06 53.83
N THR A 15 44.28 15.02 52.59
CA THR A 15 43.48 15.51 51.46
C THR A 15 42.46 14.44 51.10
N LEU A 16 41.19 14.68 51.41
CA LEU A 16 40.06 13.92 50.86
C LEU A 16 39.93 14.31 49.38
N ALA A 17 40.27 13.39 48.49
CA ALA A 17 39.90 13.47 47.08
C ALA A 17 38.39 13.10 46.93
N ALA A 18 37.56 14.11 46.72
CA ALA A 18 36.15 13.89 46.34
C ALA A 18 36.11 13.35 44.90
N VAL A 19 35.83 12.05 44.75
CA VAL A 19 35.49 11.46 43.46
C VAL A 19 34.09 11.92 43.11
N ALA A 20 33.96 12.89 42.23
CA ALA A 20 32.69 13.24 41.61
C ALA A 20 32.30 12.13 40.66
N ALA A 21 31.40 11.22 41.10
CA ALA A 21 30.74 10.29 40.26
C ALA A 21 29.78 11.05 39.32
N SER A 22 30.20 11.29 38.09
CA SER A 22 29.31 11.73 36.99
C SER A 22 28.33 10.64 36.71
N SER A 23 27.10 10.76 37.24
CA SER A 23 25.95 9.96 36.81
C SER A 23 25.58 10.40 35.40
N GLU A 24 26.16 9.76 34.39
CA GLU A 24 25.59 9.77 33.05
C GLU A 24 24.19 9.20 33.14
N LYS A 25 23.17 10.05 33.12
CA LYS A 25 21.81 9.64 32.88
C LYS A 25 21.79 8.98 31.47
N LEU A 26 21.71 7.66 31.43
CA LEU A 26 21.28 6.99 30.20
C LEU A 26 19.95 7.62 29.82
N ALA A 27 19.96 8.51 28.85
CA ALA A 27 18.74 8.99 28.22
C ALA A 27 18.12 7.75 27.53
N LEU A 28 17.07 7.22 28.12
CA LEU A 28 16.24 6.22 27.45
C LEU A 28 15.80 6.86 26.14
N ALA A 29 16.28 6.34 25.02
CA ALA A 29 15.88 6.80 23.71
C ALA A 29 14.35 6.71 23.64
N GLN A 30 13.70 7.84 23.43
CA GLN A 30 12.26 7.84 23.20
C GLN A 30 11.97 6.94 21.99
N PRO A 31 10.91 6.11 22.02
CA PRO A 31 10.55 5.30 20.88
C PRO A 31 10.39 6.22 19.65
N ALA A 32 11.03 5.85 18.55
CA ALA A 32 10.95 6.62 17.32
C ALA A 32 9.48 6.78 16.91
N THR A 33 9.10 7.96 16.43
CA THR A 33 7.76 8.17 15.89
C THR A 33 7.54 7.27 14.65
N VAL A 34 6.29 7.01 14.30
CA VAL A 34 5.99 6.21 13.10
C VAL A 34 6.55 6.88 11.85
N GLU A 35 6.51 8.21 11.78
CA GLU A 35 7.08 8.99 10.67
C GLU A 35 8.60 8.82 10.57
N ALA A 36 9.32 8.89 11.68
CA ALA A 36 10.76 8.66 11.71
C ALA A 36 11.11 7.24 11.30
N SER A 37 10.28 6.26 11.68
CA SER A 37 10.46 4.86 11.28
C SER A 37 10.20 4.64 9.79
N ILE A 38 9.19 5.29 9.20
CA ILE A 38 8.95 5.26 7.74
C ILE A 38 10.12 5.90 7.00
N GLN A 39 10.62 7.07 7.46
CA GLN A 39 11.77 7.73 6.85
C GLN A 39 13.04 6.87 6.89
N ARG A 40 13.26 6.14 7.97
CA ARG A 40 14.36 5.19 8.09
C ARG A 40 14.22 4.05 7.05
N LEU A 41 13.03 3.46 6.92
CA LEU A 41 12.76 2.43 5.90
C LEU A 41 12.96 2.95 4.47
N GLU A 42 12.56 4.21 4.18
CA GLU A 42 12.85 4.85 2.89
C GLU A 42 14.36 4.90 2.60
N GLN A 43 15.16 5.27 3.60
CA GLN A 43 16.62 5.39 3.45
C GLN A 43 17.28 4.02 3.28
N GLU A 44 16.92 3.05 4.11
CA GLU A 44 17.48 1.69 4.09
C GLU A 44 17.20 0.97 2.77
N ASN A 45 16.04 1.24 2.14
CA ASN A 45 15.62 0.63 0.89
C ASN A 45 15.89 1.50 -0.36
N ASN A 46 16.52 2.67 -0.21
CA ASN A 46 16.65 3.67 -1.28
C ASN A 46 15.32 3.90 -2.03
N ALA A 47 14.23 3.98 -1.29
CA ALA A 47 12.87 4.08 -1.81
C ALA A 47 12.25 5.46 -1.57
N ALA A 48 11.28 5.85 -2.39
CA ALA A 48 10.25 6.79 -2.04
C ALA A 48 9.02 5.99 -1.58
N VAL A 49 8.52 6.29 -0.38
CA VAL A 49 7.40 5.59 0.25
C VAL A 49 6.25 6.54 0.47
N GLY A 50 5.10 6.26 -0.12
CA GLY A 50 3.85 6.94 0.15
C GLY A 50 2.94 6.07 1.03
N VAL A 51 2.45 6.63 2.12
CA VAL A 51 1.52 5.96 3.04
C VAL A 51 0.33 6.86 3.34
N PHE A 52 -0.86 6.30 3.20
CA PHE A 52 -2.07 6.84 3.79
C PHE A 52 -2.83 5.68 4.44
N ALA A 53 -2.97 5.75 5.75
CA ALA A 53 -3.62 4.69 6.50
C ALA A 53 -4.54 5.28 7.56
N THR A 54 -5.74 4.70 7.72
CA THR A 54 -6.75 5.22 8.64
C THR A 54 -7.46 4.09 9.38
N ASN A 55 -7.56 4.21 10.69
CA ASN A 55 -8.48 3.41 11.48
C ASN A 55 -9.91 3.90 11.20
N LEU A 56 -10.72 3.07 10.56
CA LEU A 56 -12.06 3.46 10.08
C LEU A 56 -13.08 3.65 11.21
N ALA A 57 -12.78 3.19 12.43
CA ALA A 57 -13.64 3.37 13.59
C ALA A 57 -13.35 4.69 14.33
N THR A 58 -12.08 5.09 14.43
CA THR A 58 -11.65 6.25 15.23
C THR A 58 -11.30 7.47 14.37
N GLY A 59 -11.01 7.28 13.09
CA GLY A 59 -10.48 8.31 12.18
C GLY A 59 -8.99 8.61 12.40
N LYS A 60 -8.30 7.92 13.32
CA LYS A 60 -6.85 8.09 13.52
C LYS A 60 -6.12 7.75 12.22
N THR A 61 -5.19 8.61 11.80
CA THR A 61 -4.54 8.51 10.49
C THR A 61 -3.01 8.56 10.63
N VAL A 62 -2.32 7.81 9.80
CA VAL A 62 -0.90 7.91 9.51
C VAL A 62 -0.76 8.32 8.05
N ALA A 63 -0.02 9.40 7.79
CA ALA A 63 0.20 9.94 6.45
C ALA A 63 1.66 10.29 6.24
N HIS A 64 2.25 9.76 5.16
CA HIS A 64 3.62 10.09 4.74
C HIS A 64 3.64 10.16 3.22
N ARG A 65 4.08 11.29 2.64
CA ARG A 65 3.99 11.54 1.18
C ARG A 65 2.60 11.21 0.61
N ALA A 66 1.55 11.39 1.40
CA ALA A 66 0.20 10.96 1.05
C ALA A 66 -0.38 11.67 -0.18
N GLN A 67 0.20 12.83 -0.56
CA GLN A 67 -0.16 13.63 -1.73
C GLN A 67 0.84 13.51 -2.89
N ASP A 68 1.95 12.79 -2.72
CA ASP A 68 2.91 12.58 -3.78
C ASP A 68 2.33 11.62 -4.83
N SER A 69 2.71 11.83 -6.09
CA SER A 69 2.23 11.01 -7.21
C SER A 69 3.08 9.74 -7.36
N PHE A 70 2.39 8.60 -7.46
CA PHE A 70 2.97 7.29 -7.73
C PHE A 70 2.22 6.63 -8.89
N ALA A 71 2.90 5.79 -9.67
CA ALA A 71 2.25 4.95 -10.66
C ALA A 71 1.30 3.97 -9.95
N MET A 72 0.04 3.89 -10.40
CA MET A 72 -0.94 2.98 -9.80
C MET A 72 -0.63 1.53 -10.12
N CYS A 73 -0.06 1.26 -11.29
CA CYS A 73 0.09 -0.09 -11.79
C CYS A 73 -1.25 -0.86 -11.65
N SER A 74 -1.21 -2.14 -11.38
CA SER A 74 -2.43 -2.97 -11.30
C SER A 74 -3.41 -2.65 -10.17
N THR A 75 -3.18 -1.65 -9.30
CA THR A 75 -4.17 -1.27 -8.28
C THR A 75 -5.46 -0.72 -8.89
N PHE A 76 -5.41 -0.15 -10.11
CA PHE A 76 -6.60 0.31 -10.85
C PHE A 76 -7.63 -0.79 -11.10
N LYS A 77 -7.23 -2.07 -11.07
CA LYS A 77 -8.10 -3.23 -11.32
C LYS A 77 -9.23 -3.35 -10.28
N ALA A 78 -9.04 -2.75 -9.08
CA ALA A 78 -10.13 -2.61 -8.11
C ALA A 78 -11.21 -1.64 -8.61
N TYR A 79 -10.81 -0.48 -9.16
CA TYR A 79 -11.76 0.46 -9.78
C TYR A 79 -12.43 -0.16 -11.01
N LEU A 80 -11.67 -0.90 -11.83
CA LEU A 80 -12.20 -1.60 -13.00
C LEU A 80 -13.31 -2.59 -12.62
N SER A 81 -13.05 -3.46 -11.67
CA SER A 81 -14.03 -4.44 -11.20
C SER A 81 -15.23 -3.77 -10.52
N ALA A 82 -14.99 -2.71 -9.74
CA ALA A 82 -16.05 -1.93 -9.12
C ALA A 82 -16.94 -1.24 -10.15
N ARG A 83 -16.38 -0.70 -11.25
CA ARG A 83 -17.17 -0.10 -12.35
C ARG A 83 -18.02 -1.15 -13.06
N VAL A 84 -17.48 -2.34 -13.31
CA VAL A 84 -18.26 -3.47 -13.86
C VAL A 84 -19.43 -3.81 -12.93
N LEU A 85 -19.17 -3.93 -11.62
CA LEU A 85 -20.22 -4.19 -10.62
C LEU A 85 -21.26 -3.07 -10.56
N GLN A 86 -20.85 -1.81 -10.66
CA GLN A 86 -21.76 -0.66 -10.70
C GLN A 86 -22.65 -0.70 -11.96
N MET A 87 -22.09 -1.01 -13.12
CA MET A 87 -22.86 -1.14 -14.37
C MET A 87 -23.84 -2.31 -14.27
N ALA A 88 -23.43 -3.44 -13.67
CA ALA A 88 -24.31 -4.58 -13.43
C ALA A 88 -25.46 -4.22 -12.47
N GLN A 89 -25.17 -3.45 -11.42
CA GLN A 89 -26.16 -2.92 -10.49
C GLN A 89 -27.18 -2.02 -11.20
N GLY A 90 -26.73 -1.22 -12.18
CA GLY A 90 -27.58 -0.35 -13.01
C GLY A 90 -28.34 -1.09 -14.13
N GLY A 91 -28.09 -2.38 -14.34
CA GLY A 91 -28.70 -3.16 -15.43
C GLY A 91 -28.13 -2.85 -16.82
N GLU A 92 -26.98 -2.18 -16.90
CA GLU A 92 -26.28 -1.85 -18.16
C GLU A 92 -25.57 -3.09 -18.75
N LEU A 93 -25.26 -4.10 -17.91
CA LEU A 93 -24.65 -5.37 -18.26
C LEU A 93 -25.05 -6.46 -17.25
N SER A 94 -24.76 -7.72 -17.60
CA SER A 94 -24.87 -8.84 -16.65
C SER A 94 -23.49 -9.39 -16.30
N LEU A 95 -23.29 -9.79 -15.05
CA LEU A 95 -22.06 -10.48 -14.64
C LEU A 95 -21.89 -11.82 -15.37
N ASP A 96 -22.97 -12.38 -15.93
CA ASP A 96 -22.97 -13.60 -16.75
C ASP A 96 -22.70 -13.33 -18.24
N ASP A 97 -22.61 -12.04 -18.66
CA ASP A 97 -22.22 -11.70 -20.05
C ASP A 97 -20.88 -12.34 -20.37
N ARG A 98 -20.81 -13.02 -21.52
CA ARG A 98 -19.62 -13.73 -21.95
C ARG A 98 -18.75 -12.89 -22.87
N MET A 99 -17.47 -12.92 -22.63
CA MET A 99 -16.44 -12.22 -23.38
C MET A 99 -15.51 -13.25 -24.02
N PHE A 100 -15.26 -13.11 -25.32
CA PHE A 100 -14.29 -13.95 -26.02
C PHE A 100 -12.86 -13.61 -25.56
N VAL A 101 -12.08 -14.63 -25.26
CA VAL A 101 -10.66 -14.51 -24.88
C VAL A 101 -9.83 -14.72 -26.16
N ASP A 102 -9.51 -13.63 -26.84
CA ASP A 102 -8.75 -13.68 -28.08
C ASP A 102 -7.32 -14.22 -27.81
N PRO A 103 -6.90 -15.31 -28.46
CA PRO A 103 -5.53 -15.81 -28.33
C PRO A 103 -4.44 -14.76 -28.70
N ALA A 104 -4.75 -13.84 -29.64
CA ALA A 104 -3.83 -12.80 -30.06
C ALA A 104 -3.69 -11.66 -29.04
N ALA A 105 -4.62 -11.55 -28.08
CA ALA A 105 -4.64 -10.53 -27.04
C ALA A 105 -4.07 -11.01 -25.69
N ILE A 106 -3.52 -12.22 -25.62
CA ILE A 106 -2.90 -12.73 -24.40
C ILE A 106 -1.59 -11.97 -24.13
N LEU A 107 -1.45 -11.52 -22.90
CA LEU A 107 -0.34 -10.70 -22.42
C LEU A 107 0.50 -11.44 -21.36
N PRO A 108 1.74 -11.04 -21.10
CA PRO A 108 2.46 -11.48 -19.91
C PRO A 108 1.63 -11.28 -18.64
N ASN A 109 1.79 -12.18 -17.67
CA ASN A 109 1.00 -12.22 -16.43
C ASN A 109 -0.51 -12.28 -16.68
N SER A 110 -0.93 -13.32 -17.42
CA SER A 110 -2.36 -13.64 -17.69
C SER A 110 -2.67 -15.10 -17.32
N PRO A 111 -2.46 -15.49 -16.04
CA PRO A 111 -2.49 -16.90 -15.64
C PRO A 111 -3.88 -17.53 -15.72
N VAL A 112 -4.95 -16.73 -15.69
CA VAL A 112 -6.34 -17.21 -15.73
C VAL A 112 -6.90 -17.15 -17.16
N THR A 113 -6.62 -16.08 -17.90
CA THR A 113 -7.12 -15.92 -19.27
C THR A 113 -6.32 -16.73 -20.28
N GLN A 114 -5.01 -16.89 -20.12
CA GLN A 114 -4.16 -17.65 -21.05
C GLN A 114 -4.65 -19.09 -21.30
N PRO A 115 -4.98 -19.91 -20.29
CA PRO A 115 -5.52 -21.27 -20.52
C PRO A 115 -6.94 -21.26 -21.08
N ARG A 116 -7.62 -20.13 -21.14
CA ARG A 116 -8.97 -19.94 -21.71
C ARG A 116 -8.95 -19.32 -23.11
N ALA A 117 -7.76 -19.09 -23.70
CA ALA A 117 -7.60 -18.50 -25.02
C ALA A 117 -8.35 -19.29 -26.09
N GLY A 118 -9.13 -18.59 -26.92
CA GLY A 118 -10.04 -19.20 -27.93
C GLY A 118 -11.40 -19.61 -27.39
N GLY A 119 -11.64 -19.46 -26.09
CA GLY A 119 -12.92 -19.69 -25.43
C GLY A 119 -13.58 -18.42 -24.94
N GLU A 120 -14.48 -18.56 -23.99
CA GLU A 120 -15.20 -17.43 -23.37
C GLU A 120 -15.06 -17.46 -21.85
N MET A 121 -15.11 -16.27 -21.25
CA MET A 121 -15.22 -16.08 -19.81
C MET A 121 -16.33 -15.07 -19.50
N THR A 122 -17.01 -15.27 -18.37
CA THR A 122 -18.01 -14.29 -17.91
C THR A 122 -17.33 -13.04 -17.35
N LEU A 123 -18.07 -11.92 -17.26
CA LEU A 123 -17.57 -10.71 -16.62
C LEU A 123 -17.22 -10.96 -15.14
N ALA A 124 -17.97 -11.82 -14.43
CA ALA A 124 -17.65 -12.24 -13.07
C ALA A 124 -16.31 -12.98 -13.00
N GLU A 125 -16.06 -13.96 -13.87
CA GLU A 125 -14.79 -14.70 -13.94
C GLU A 125 -13.61 -13.77 -14.25
N LEU A 126 -13.79 -12.81 -15.15
CA LEU A 126 -12.76 -11.83 -15.50
C LEU A 126 -12.47 -10.89 -14.32
N CYS A 127 -13.50 -10.38 -13.61
CA CYS A 127 -13.32 -9.57 -12.42
C CYS A 127 -12.55 -10.32 -11.32
N GLN A 128 -12.87 -11.61 -11.10
CA GLN A 128 -12.11 -12.45 -10.17
C GLN A 128 -10.65 -12.61 -10.63
N ALA A 129 -10.41 -12.91 -11.89
CA ALA A 129 -9.05 -13.07 -12.43
C ALA A 129 -8.18 -11.83 -12.23
N VAL A 130 -8.72 -10.63 -12.48
CA VAL A 130 -7.96 -9.39 -12.36
C VAL A 130 -7.72 -8.97 -10.89
N LEU A 131 -8.62 -9.34 -9.98
CA LEU A 131 -8.47 -9.03 -8.56
C LEU A 131 -7.60 -10.04 -7.83
N GLN A 132 -7.75 -11.34 -8.12
CA GLN A 132 -7.09 -12.42 -7.40
C GLN A 132 -5.67 -12.69 -7.90
N GLU A 133 -5.48 -12.71 -9.23
CA GLU A 133 -4.22 -13.07 -9.87
C GLU A 133 -3.59 -11.90 -10.65
N SER A 134 -4.25 -10.74 -10.63
CA SER A 134 -3.80 -9.55 -11.38
C SER A 134 -3.69 -9.78 -12.89
N ASP A 135 -4.56 -10.61 -13.49
CA ASP A 135 -4.53 -11.00 -14.90
C ASP A 135 -4.61 -9.79 -15.85
N ASN A 136 -3.61 -9.65 -16.74
CA ASN A 136 -3.46 -8.47 -17.60
C ASN A 136 -4.36 -8.53 -18.83
N ALA A 137 -4.48 -9.67 -19.49
CA ALA A 137 -5.37 -9.80 -20.65
C ALA A 137 -6.84 -9.65 -20.20
N GLY A 138 -7.21 -10.24 -19.06
CA GLY A 138 -8.52 -10.04 -18.44
C GLY A 138 -8.80 -8.55 -18.14
N ALA A 139 -7.80 -7.81 -17.66
CA ALA A 139 -7.96 -6.37 -17.42
C ALA A 139 -8.26 -5.61 -18.73
N ASN A 140 -7.53 -5.90 -19.82
CA ASN A 140 -7.78 -5.25 -21.10
C ASN A 140 -9.13 -5.63 -21.72
N ILE A 141 -9.59 -6.86 -21.55
CA ILE A 141 -10.94 -7.28 -21.97
C ILE A 141 -12.00 -6.46 -21.22
N LEU A 142 -11.87 -6.33 -19.89
CA LEU A 142 -12.81 -5.54 -19.09
C LEU A 142 -12.71 -4.04 -19.42
N LEU A 143 -11.51 -3.49 -19.58
CA LEU A 143 -11.32 -2.09 -20.00
C LEU A 143 -12.05 -1.80 -21.31
N ASN A 144 -11.85 -2.65 -22.34
CA ASN A 144 -12.54 -2.50 -23.61
C ASN A 144 -14.08 -2.53 -23.45
N ARG A 145 -14.60 -3.38 -22.55
CA ARG A 145 -16.05 -3.51 -22.29
C ARG A 145 -16.65 -2.24 -21.67
N ILE A 146 -15.88 -1.49 -20.87
CA ILE A 146 -16.39 -0.32 -20.16
C ILE A 146 -16.03 1.03 -20.81
N GLY A 147 -15.33 1.04 -21.98
CA GLY A 147 -14.97 2.26 -22.70
C GLY A 147 -13.50 2.69 -22.55
N GLY A 148 -12.60 1.78 -22.16
CA GLY A 148 -11.15 1.99 -22.11
C GLY A 148 -10.64 2.69 -20.86
N PRO A 149 -9.33 3.00 -20.82
CA PRO A 149 -8.68 3.66 -19.69
C PRO A 149 -9.37 4.96 -19.21
N PRO A 150 -9.85 5.87 -20.10
CA PRO A 150 -10.54 7.08 -19.67
C PRO A 150 -11.79 6.83 -18.83
N ALA A 151 -12.46 5.68 -19.00
CA ALA A 151 -13.64 5.32 -18.20
C ALA A 151 -13.27 5.10 -16.73
N ILE A 152 -12.06 4.62 -16.43
CA ILE A 152 -11.56 4.49 -15.06
C ILE A 152 -11.33 5.86 -14.44
N THR A 153 -10.71 6.80 -15.18
CA THR A 153 -10.54 8.18 -14.73
C THR A 153 -11.89 8.84 -14.44
N ALA A 154 -12.86 8.67 -15.35
CA ALA A 154 -14.22 9.20 -15.16
C ALA A 154 -14.90 8.58 -13.92
N PHE A 155 -14.80 7.26 -13.76
CA PHE A 155 -15.34 6.55 -12.60
C PHE A 155 -14.71 7.05 -11.28
N ALA A 156 -13.38 7.23 -11.25
CA ALA A 156 -12.68 7.79 -10.08
C ALA A 156 -13.32 9.12 -9.63
N ARG A 157 -13.63 10.03 -10.57
CA ARG A 157 -14.27 11.32 -10.25
C ARG A 157 -15.66 11.13 -9.64
N THR A 158 -16.43 10.13 -10.07
CA THR A 158 -17.78 9.87 -9.50
C THR A 158 -17.73 9.37 -8.06
N ILE A 159 -16.61 8.85 -7.60
CA ILE A 159 -16.42 8.34 -6.24
C ILE A 159 -15.59 9.27 -5.34
N GLY A 160 -15.33 10.50 -5.80
CA GLY A 160 -14.62 11.54 -5.05
C GLY A 160 -13.08 11.45 -5.15
N ASP A 161 -12.53 10.64 -6.03
CA ASP A 161 -11.10 10.59 -6.29
C ASP A 161 -10.73 11.52 -7.45
N GLU A 162 -10.22 12.69 -7.11
CA GLU A 162 -9.85 13.74 -8.06
C GLU A 162 -8.42 13.59 -8.63
N ARG A 163 -7.66 12.57 -8.18
CA ARG A 163 -6.25 12.43 -8.50
C ARG A 163 -5.94 11.25 -9.40
N SER A 164 -6.57 10.09 -9.16
CA SER A 164 -6.31 8.89 -9.97
C SER A 164 -6.67 9.11 -11.42
N ARG A 165 -5.77 8.69 -12.30
CA ARG A 165 -5.99 8.69 -13.75
C ARG A 165 -5.40 7.46 -14.39
N LEU A 166 -6.11 6.91 -15.35
CA LEU A 166 -5.65 5.82 -16.20
C LEU A 166 -5.65 6.30 -17.65
N ASP A 167 -4.54 6.14 -18.33
CA ASP A 167 -4.30 6.67 -19.68
C ASP A 167 -4.01 5.57 -20.69
N ARG A 168 -3.44 4.44 -20.23
CA ARG A 168 -2.93 3.36 -21.08
C ARG A 168 -3.55 2.03 -20.69
N PHE A 169 -3.44 1.07 -21.59
CA PHE A 169 -3.79 -0.33 -21.36
C PHE A 169 -2.64 -1.10 -20.69
N GLU A 170 -2.91 -2.32 -20.22
CA GLU A 170 -1.88 -3.27 -19.85
C GLU A 170 -1.08 -3.67 -21.11
N THR A 171 0.23 -3.77 -21.09
CA THR A 171 1.11 -3.60 -19.91
C THR A 171 1.81 -2.23 -19.87
N GLU A 172 1.54 -1.35 -20.83
CA GLU A 172 2.20 -0.05 -21.00
C GLU A 172 2.02 0.86 -19.78
N LEU A 173 0.89 0.76 -19.07
CA LEU A 173 0.61 1.54 -17.86
C LEU A 173 1.60 1.27 -16.71
N ASN A 174 2.36 0.17 -16.78
CA ASN A 174 3.32 -0.22 -15.75
C ASN A 174 4.74 0.34 -15.98
N SER A 175 4.97 1.16 -17.01
CA SER A 175 6.28 1.77 -17.26
C SER A 175 6.75 2.69 -16.13
N ALA A 176 5.83 3.22 -15.33
CA ALA A 176 6.06 3.92 -14.06
C ALA A 176 7.20 4.95 -14.08
N VAL A 177 7.45 5.59 -15.24
CA VAL A 177 8.55 6.54 -15.43
C VAL A 177 8.42 7.68 -14.42
N PRO A 178 9.45 7.97 -13.61
CA PRO A 178 9.40 9.06 -12.64
C PRO A 178 9.07 10.40 -13.28
N GLY A 179 8.04 11.07 -12.75
CA GLY A 179 7.57 12.37 -13.28
C GLY A 179 6.56 12.28 -14.42
N ASP A 180 6.30 11.10 -15.00
CA ASP A 180 5.19 10.91 -15.94
C ASP A 180 3.86 10.97 -15.18
N PRO A 181 2.93 11.88 -15.54
CA PRO A 181 1.64 11.97 -14.84
C PRO A 181 0.65 10.88 -15.23
N ARG A 182 0.91 10.10 -16.30
CA ARG A 182 -0.01 9.06 -16.78
C ARG A 182 -0.06 7.88 -15.82
N ASP A 183 -1.23 7.30 -15.67
CA ASP A 183 -1.51 6.10 -14.88
C ASP A 183 -1.10 6.23 -13.41
N THR A 184 -1.28 7.44 -12.84
CA THR A 184 -0.86 7.76 -11.47
C THR A 184 -2.03 8.06 -10.55
N SER A 185 -1.74 7.95 -9.25
CA SER A 185 -2.56 8.42 -8.14
C SER A 185 -1.68 8.91 -6.99
N THR A 186 -2.31 9.31 -5.90
CA THR A 186 -1.66 9.54 -4.61
C THR A 186 -2.16 8.51 -3.59
N PRO A 187 -1.37 8.17 -2.54
CA PRO A 187 -1.83 7.26 -1.50
C PRO A 187 -3.16 7.65 -0.87
N GLU A 188 -3.37 8.94 -0.61
CA GLU A 188 -4.62 9.43 0.00
C GLU A 188 -5.81 9.30 -0.95
N ALA A 189 -5.66 9.70 -2.21
CA ALA A 189 -6.75 9.64 -3.17
C ALA A 189 -7.15 8.19 -3.48
N LEU A 190 -6.16 7.34 -3.76
CA LEU A 190 -6.41 5.92 -4.04
C LEU A 190 -7.00 5.20 -2.82
N GLY A 191 -6.45 5.47 -1.62
CA GLY A 191 -7.00 4.95 -0.37
C GLY A 191 -8.44 5.40 -0.14
N GLY A 192 -8.73 6.69 -0.35
CA GLY A 192 -10.09 7.25 -0.28
C GLY A 192 -11.06 6.55 -1.22
N GLY A 193 -10.64 6.30 -2.47
CA GLY A 193 -11.41 5.56 -3.45
C GLY A 193 -11.69 4.12 -3.01
N PHE A 194 -10.69 3.39 -2.54
CA PHE A 194 -10.89 2.04 -2.00
C PHE A 194 -11.84 2.03 -0.80
N ARG A 195 -11.75 3.03 0.08
CA ARG A 195 -12.71 3.18 1.17
C ARG A 195 -14.12 3.39 0.64
N ALA A 196 -14.32 4.25 -0.35
CA ALA A 196 -15.62 4.49 -0.96
C ALA A 196 -16.23 3.22 -1.56
N LEU A 197 -15.41 2.34 -2.14
CA LEU A 197 -15.84 1.07 -2.74
C LEU A 197 -16.16 -0.01 -1.71
N LEU A 198 -15.34 -0.15 -0.66
CA LEU A 198 -15.42 -1.28 0.29
C LEU A 198 -16.21 -0.95 1.58
N ASP A 199 -16.30 0.33 1.95
CA ASP A 199 -16.94 0.80 3.19
C ASP A 199 -18.00 1.88 2.97
N GLY A 200 -18.08 2.47 1.77
CA GLY A 200 -19.05 3.49 1.37
C GLY A 200 -20.29 2.90 0.70
N ASP A 201 -21.01 3.76 -0.01
CA ASP A 201 -22.29 3.50 -0.66
C ASP A 201 -22.26 3.55 -2.20
N VAL A 202 -21.06 3.57 -2.79
CA VAL A 202 -20.85 3.52 -4.26
C VAL A 202 -21.49 2.27 -4.87
N LEU A 203 -21.33 1.15 -4.18
CA LEU A 203 -21.93 -0.13 -4.55
C LEU A 203 -23.02 -0.51 -3.56
N ALA A 204 -24.15 -1.02 -4.05
CA ALA A 204 -25.16 -1.64 -3.20
C ALA A 204 -24.56 -2.83 -2.42
N PRO A 205 -25.15 -3.19 -1.25
CA PRO A 205 -24.55 -4.20 -0.39
C PRO A 205 -24.20 -5.54 -1.07
N PRO A 206 -24.99 -6.10 -2.00
CA PRO A 206 -24.60 -7.33 -2.71
C PRO A 206 -23.35 -7.16 -3.56
N GLN A 207 -23.24 -6.09 -4.34
CA GLN A 207 -22.09 -5.83 -5.23
C GLN A 207 -20.83 -5.47 -4.42
N ARG A 208 -21.00 -4.71 -3.35
CA ARG A 208 -19.90 -4.43 -2.41
C ARG A 208 -19.38 -5.71 -1.74
N GLY A 209 -20.29 -6.61 -1.35
CA GLY A 209 -19.94 -7.92 -0.82
C GLY A 209 -19.12 -8.75 -1.82
N LEU A 210 -19.55 -8.80 -3.08
CA LEU A 210 -18.80 -9.49 -4.15
C LEU A 210 -17.39 -8.90 -4.32
N LEU A 211 -17.26 -7.57 -4.35
CA LEU A 211 -15.95 -6.91 -4.47
C LEU A 211 -15.03 -7.27 -3.29
N ASP A 212 -15.54 -7.18 -2.06
CA ASP A 212 -14.79 -7.52 -0.84
C ASP A 212 -14.36 -8.98 -0.86
N ASP A 213 -15.26 -9.92 -1.18
CA ASP A 213 -14.96 -11.36 -1.25
C ASP A 213 -13.90 -11.67 -2.30
N TRP A 214 -13.99 -11.08 -3.49
CA TRP A 214 -13.01 -11.29 -4.55
C TRP A 214 -11.64 -10.73 -4.18
N MET A 215 -11.58 -9.55 -3.54
CA MET A 215 -10.34 -8.95 -3.07
C MET A 215 -9.73 -9.70 -1.88
N ARG A 216 -10.55 -10.30 -0.99
CA ARG A 216 -10.06 -11.18 0.07
C ARG A 216 -9.36 -12.42 -0.47
N ALA A 217 -9.78 -12.90 -1.62
CA ALA A 217 -9.16 -14.04 -2.30
C ALA A 217 -7.89 -13.68 -3.10
N ASN A 218 -7.41 -12.42 -3.05
CA ASN A 218 -6.16 -11.99 -3.69
C ASN A 218 -4.98 -12.88 -3.30
N GLN A 219 -4.28 -13.44 -4.31
CA GLN A 219 -3.11 -14.30 -4.15
C GLN A 219 -1.79 -13.52 -4.18
N THR A 220 -1.83 -12.24 -4.51
CA THR A 220 -0.62 -11.43 -4.75
C THR A 220 -0.30 -10.46 -3.59
N SER A 221 -1.07 -10.46 -2.51
CA SER A 221 -0.96 -9.51 -1.40
C SER A 221 0.46 -9.36 -0.85
N SER A 222 0.91 -8.13 -0.73
CA SER A 222 2.19 -7.76 -0.12
C SER A 222 2.04 -7.25 1.31
N MET A 223 0.83 -6.80 1.71
CA MET A 223 0.56 -6.34 3.08
C MET A 223 0.31 -7.48 4.06
N ARG A 224 -0.24 -8.62 3.62
CA ARG A 224 -0.60 -9.74 4.50
C ARG A 224 0.55 -10.26 5.38
N PRO A 225 1.81 -10.35 4.89
CA PRO A 225 2.93 -10.75 5.75
C PRO A 225 3.17 -9.82 6.94
N GLY A 226 2.74 -8.55 6.85
CA GLY A 226 2.87 -7.55 7.92
C GLY A 226 1.63 -7.43 8.82
N LEU A 227 0.56 -8.16 8.55
CA LEU A 227 -0.65 -8.11 9.37
C LEU A 227 -0.45 -8.83 10.72
N PRO A 228 -1.06 -8.33 11.80
CA PRO A 228 -1.06 -9.05 13.07
C PRO A 228 -1.75 -10.43 12.97
N PRO A 229 -1.44 -11.38 13.86
CA PRO A 229 -2.07 -12.69 13.84
C PRO A 229 -3.61 -12.62 13.87
N GLY A 230 -4.25 -13.42 13.01
CA GLY A 230 -5.70 -13.49 12.88
C GLY A 230 -6.35 -12.36 12.06
N TRP A 231 -5.55 -11.44 11.52
CA TRP A 231 -6.04 -10.42 10.58
C TRP A 231 -6.12 -10.97 9.16
N THR A 232 -7.01 -10.39 8.39
CA THR A 232 -7.19 -10.63 6.95
C THR A 232 -7.22 -9.30 6.19
N SER A 233 -7.18 -9.33 4.86
CA SER A 233 -7.31 -8.12 4.04
C SER A 233 -8.16 -8.37 2.81
N ALA A 234 -8.86 -7.33 2.36
CA ALA A 234 -9.36 -7.19 1.00
C ALA A 234 -8.47 -6.12 0.34
N ASP A 235 -7.56 -6.55 -0.52
CA ASP A 235 -6.51 -5.69 -1.06
C ASP A 235 -6.23 -5.95 -2.53
N LYS A 236 -5.64 -4.96 -3.20
CA LYS A 236 -5.13 -5.08 -4.56
C LYS A 236 -3.72 -4.55 -4.66
N THR A 237 -2.83 -5.39 -5.18
CA THR A 237 -1.43 -5.03 -5.46
C THR A 237 -1.26 -4.37 -6.82
N GLY A 238 -0.14 -3.66 -6.96
CA GLY A 238 0.37 -3.17 -8.24
C GLY A 238 1.89 -3.25 -8.28
N SER A 239 2.44 -3.61 -9.43
CA SER A 239 3.90 -3.63 -9.65
C SER A 239 4.22 -3.12 -11.06
N GLY A 240 5.32 -2.41 -11.21
CA GLY A 240 5.79 -1.84 -12.47
C GLY A 240 7.28 -1.57 -12.44
N ASP A 241 7.77 -0.91 -13.47
CA ASP A 241 9.16 -0.50 -13.60
C ASP A 241 9.57 0.45 -12.45
N TYR A 242 10.86 0.74 -12.32
CA TYR A 242 11.43 1.54 -11.24
C TYR A 242 11.09 1.02 -9.85
N GLY A 243 10.96 -0.31 -9.67
CA GLY A 243 10.63 -0.94 -8.40
C GLY A 243 9.26 -0.53 -7.86
N SER A 244 8.39 0.04 -8.70
CA SER A 244 7.05 0.46 -8.29
C SER A 244 6.29 -0.72 -7.72
N THR A 245 5.91 -0.58 -6.44
CA THR A 245 5.23 -1.64 -5.70
C THR A 245 4.18 -1.02 -4.79
N ASN A 246 2.94 -1.44 -4.97
CA ASN A 246 1.80 -0.88 -4.25
C ASN A 246 0.97 -2.00 -3.64
N ASP A 247 0.32 -1.69 -2.53
CA ASP A 247 -0.77 -2.51 -2.01
C ASP A 247 -1.79 -1.61 -1.31
N VAL A 248 -3.05 -1.72 -1.72
CA VAL A 248 -4.13 -0.85 -1.23
C VAL A 248 -5.35 -1.69 -0.89
N GLY A 249 -5.94 -1.45 0.27
CA GLY A 249 -7.12 -2.19 0.72
C GLY A 249 -7.52 -1.92 2.15
N ILE A 250 -8.43 -2.73 2.67
CA ILE A 250 -8.83 -2.71 4.07
C ILE A 250 -8.35 -3.98 4.76
N ALA A 251 -7.63 -3.80 5.87
CA ALA A 251 -7.27 -4.87 6.79
C ALA A 251 -8.35 -5.01 7.88
N TYR A 252 -8.71 -6.25 8.19
CA TYR A 252 -9.79 -6.60 9.11
C TYR A 252 -9.25 -7.42 10.28
N GLY A 253 -9.41 -6.90 11.47
CA GLY A 253 -9.02 -7.56 12.72
C GLY A 253 -10.13 -8.44 13.31
N PRO A 254 -9.77 -9.40 14.18
CA PRO A 254 -10.71 -10.38 14.76
C PRO A 254 -11.75 -9.75 15.69
N GLN A 255 -11.52 -8.55 16.20
CA GLN A 255 -12.44 -7.78 17.04
C GLN A 255 -13.19 -6.70 16.26
N ARG A 256 -13.42 -6.93 14.96
CA ARG A 256 -14.08 -5.99 14.03
C ARG A 256 -13.29 -4.71 13.78
N GLN A 257 -11.99 -4.67 14.07
CA GLN A 257 -11.14 -3.56 13.64
C GLN A 257 -11.11 -3.51 12.11
N ARG A 258 -11.10 -2.30 11.58
CA ARG A 258 -10.96 -2.04 10.13
C ARG A 258 -9.96 -0.91 9.94
N VAL A 259 -8.91 -1.20 9.22
CA VAL A 259 -7.85 -0.25 8.90
C VAL A 259 -7.69 -0.16 7.39
N LEU A 260 -7.95 1.01 6.85
CA LEU A 260 -7.60 1.34 5.47
C LEU A 260 -6.08 1.48 5.39
N LEU A 261 -5.47 0.85 4.39
CA LEU A 261 -4.05 0.96 4.07
C LEU A 261 -3.89 1.27 2.58
N ALA A 262 -3.19 2.34 2.26
CA ALA A 262 -2.70 2.63 0.91
C ALA A 262 -1.18 2.86 1.02
N ILE A 263 -0.40 1.89 0.55
CA ILE A 263 1.05 1.93 0.56
C ILE A 263 1.53 1.85 -0.88
N MET A 264 2.27 2.86 -1.30
CA MET A 264 2.80 2.99 -2.66
C MET A 264 4.30 3.29 -2.58
N THR A 265 5.10 2.57 -3.35
CA THR A 265 6.55 2.71 -3.31
C THR A 265 7.14 2.75 -4.72
N ARG A 266 8.32 3.34 -4.84
CA ARG A 266 9.20 3.21 -6.01
C ARG A 266 10.65 3.39 -5.58
N THR A 267 11.61 2.94 -6.41
CA THR A 267 13.02 3.26 -6.17
C THR A 267 13.30 4.75 -6.32
N ARG A 268 14.33 5.24 -5.64
CA ARG A 268 14.93 6.56 -5.90
C ARG A 268 16.05 6.51 -6.93
N ALA A 269 16.50 5.30 -7.29
CA ALA A 269 17.45 5.13 -8.37
C ALA A 269 16.77 5.37 -9.73
N ASP A 270 17.53 5.88 -10.70
CA ASP A 270 17.10 5.95 -12.10
C ASP A 270 17.37 4.60 -12.76
N ASP A 271 16.63 3.58 -12.33
CA ASP A 271 16.76 2.19 -12.77
C ASP A 271 15.38 1.60 -13.06
N PRO A 272 14.98 1.52 -14.34
CA PRO A 272 13.71 0.91 -14.71
C PRO A 272 13.64 -0.59 -14.39
N GLY A 273 14.79 -1.27 -14.28
CA GLY A 273 14.88 -2.69 -13.93
C GLY A 273 14.94 -2.97 -12.43
N ALA A 274 14.78 -1.96 -11.57
CA ALA A 274 14.83 -2.15 -10.12
C ALA A 274 13.79 -3.17 -9.66
N GLU A 275 14.20 -4.06 -8.77
CA GLU A 275 13.32 -5.07 -8.18
C GLU A 275 12.16 -4.45 -7.41
N ASN A 276 11.02 -5.15 -7.38
CA ASN A 276 9.89 -4.68 -6.61
C ASN A 276 10.08 -4.88 -5.10
N MET A 277 9.41 -4.03 -4.32
CA MET A 277 9.65 -3.83 -2.89
C MET A 277 8.56 -4.50 -2.02
N ARG A 278 8.10 -5.71 -2.38
CA ARG A 278 7.05 -6.41 -1.62
C ARG A 278 7.37 -6.59 -0.13
N PRO A 279 8.60 -6.96 0.28
CA PRO A 279 8.93 -7.04 1.71
C PRO A 279 8.74 -5.71 2.44
N LEU A 280 9.12 -4.58 1.83
CA LEU A 280 8.95 -3.25 2.41
C LEU A 280 7.46 -2.92 2.67
N ILE A 281 6.55 -3.33 1.78
CA ILE A 281 5.11 -3.17 2.03
C ILE A 281 4.69 -3.91 3.32
N GLY A 282 5.17 -5.14 3.52
CA GLY A 282 4.91 -5.90 4.74
C GLY A 282 5.45 -5.22 6.00
N GLU A 283 6.70 -4.72 5.96
CA GLU A 283 7.31 -4.00 7.08
C GLU A 283 6.54 -2.71 7.42
N LEU A 284 6.15 -1.93 6.42
CA LEU A 284 5.33 -0.73 6.60
C LEU A 284 3.96 -1.07 7.20
N THR A 285 3.34 -2.16 6.77
CA THR A 285 2.08 -2.65 7.32
C THR A 285 2.22 -2.99 8.80
N ALA A 286 3.27 -3.74 9.17
CA ALA A 286 3.56 -4.12 10.55
C ALA A 286 3.87 -2.92 11.45
N LEU A 287 4.45 -1.86 10.88
CA LEU A 287 4.73 -0.61 11.60
C LEU A 287 3.46 0.23 11.82
N VAL A 288 2.61 0.34 10.80
CA VAL A 288 1.50 1.31 10.76
C VAL A 288 0.27 0.81 11.56
N ILE A 289 -0.07 -0.46 11.45
CA ILE A 289 -1.29 -1.00 12.10
C ILE A 289 -1.28 -0.82 13.62
N PRO A 290 -0.24 -1.18 14.39
CA PRO A 290 -0.23 -0.98 15.85
C PRO A 290 -0.37 0.50 16.22
N THR A 291 0.26 1.41 15.46
CA THR A 291 0.15 2.84 15.67
C THR A 291 -1.30 3.34 15.58
N LEU A 292 -2.09 2.78 14.67
CA LEU A 292 -3.49 3.17 14.46
C LEU A 292 -4.46 2.57 15.50
N LEU A 293 -4.06 1.49 16.18
CA LEU A 293 -4.88 0.80 17.16
C LEU A 293 -4.67 1.31 18.61
N GLY A 294 -3.49 1.80 18.92
CA GLY A 294 -3.13 2.38 20.23
C GLY A 294 -3.45 3.85 20.28
#